data_30e4ca51eab9b02452a6763ae4e9d82a
#
_entry.id   30e4ca51eab9b02452a6763ae4e9d82a
#
_cell.length_a   1.000
_cell.length_b   1.000
_cell.length_c   1.000
_cell.angle_alpha   90.00
_cell.angle_beta   90.00
_cell.angle_gamma   90.00
#
_symmetry.space_group_name_H-M   'P 1'
#
loop_
_entity.id
_entity.type
_entity.pdbx_description
1 polymer ?
#
loop_
_entity_poly.entity_id
_entity_poly.type
_entity_poly.pdbx_seq_one_letter_code
_entity_poly.pdbx_strand_id
1 'polypeptide(L)'
;MKRVLFISSTGGHLRELMKLEPLFKYYDYSIITEKDSTTENLKDKYKIYYVPYSTRSKIITYLFKYTFVVFKSIFLFIKIKPDVIVSTGTHTAVPICFLAKIFNKNVVYIETYANITRKTLTGKIIYPISDLFIVQWEKMKKLYPRAICIDNNSNIKC
;
A
#
# COMPACT_ATOMS: atom_id res chain seq x y z
N MET A 1 -11.02 -18.87 -1.45
CA MET A 1 -9.88 -18.10 -0.86
C MET A 1 -10.28 -16.63 -0.75
N LYS A 2 -9.80 -15.90 0.27
CA LYS A 2 -9.98 -14.44 0.34
C LYS A 2 -9.17 -13.77 -0.75
N ARG A 3 -9.73 -12.73 -1.39
CA ARG A 3 -9.06 -11.92 -2.39
C ARG A 3 -8.32 -10.78 -1.70
N VAL A 4 -6.99 -10.80 -1.79
CA VAL A 4 -6.13 -9.81 -1.16
C VAL A 4 -5.45 -8.96 -2.23
N LEU A 5 -5.64 -7.65 -2.14
CA LEU A 5 -5.00 -6.69 -3.01
C LEU A 5 -3.82 -6.04 -2.28
N PHE A 6 -2.63 -6.34 -2.75
CA PHE A 6 -1.39 -5.70 -2.31
C PHE A 6 -1.12 -4.45 -3.16
N ILE A 7 -0.85 -3.31 -2.53
CA ILE A 7 -0.62 -2.06 -3.27
C ILE A 7 0.52 -1.24 -2.68
N SER A 8 1.41 -0.79 -3.55
CA SER A 8 2.49 0.14 -3.20
C SER A 8 2.91 0.98 -4.40
N SER A 9 3.64 2.06 -4.17
CA SER A 9 4.45 2.68 -5.22
C SER A 9 5.71 1.85 -5.50
N THR A 10 6.49 2.25 -6.49
CA THR A 10 7.79 1.64 -6.82
C THR A 10 8.86 1.88 -5.75
N GLY A 11 10.04 1.30 -5.93
CA GLY A 11 11.20 1.53 -5.08
C GLY A 11 11.12 0.84 -3.71
N GLY A 12 11.47 1.57 -2.64
CA GLY A 12 11.52 1.03 -1.28
C GLY A 12 10.20 0.46 -0.78
N HIS A 13 9.07 1.12 -1.11
CA HIS A 13 7.75 0.66 -0.71
C HIS A 13 7.37 -0.69 -1.36
N LEU A 14 7.68 -0.85 -2.65
CA LEU A 14 7.48 -2.14 -3.31
C LEU A 14 8.36 -3.23 -2.72
N ARG A 15 9.63 -2.89 -2.40
CA ARG A 15 10.54 -3.83 -1.74
C ARG A 15 10.00 -4.27 -0.36
N GLU A 16 9.43 -3.35 0.40
CA GLU A 16 8.76 -3.68 1.67
C GLU A 16 7.54 -4.58 1.43
N LEU A 17 6.72 -4.28 0.42
CA LEU A 17 5.57 -5.11 0.07
C LEU A 17 5.99 -6.54 -0.31
N MET A 18 7.04 -6.67 -1.11
CA MET A 18 7.51 -7.98 -1.59
C MET A 18 8.09 -8.87 -0.48
N LYS A 19 8.39 -8.33 0.71
CA LYS A 19 8.69 -9.16 1.89
C LYS A 19 7.48 -10.00 2.33
N LEU A 20 6.28 -9.63 1.90
CA LEU A 20 5.05 -10.39 2.15
C LEU A 20 4.79 -11.48 1.10
N GLU A 21 5.68 -11.68 0.12
CA GLU A 21 5.55 -12.71 -0.93
C GLU A 21 5.23 -14.11 -0.38
N PRO A 22 5.78 -14.57 0.75
CA PRO A 22 5.44 -15.87 1.32
C PRO A 22 3.95 -16.04 1.66
N LEU A 23 3.21 -14.94 1.85
CA LEU A 23 1.79 -14.96 2.12
C LEU A 23 0.93 -15.13 0.85
N PHE A 24 1.46 -14.84 -0.33
CA PHE A 24 0.69 -14.84 -1.58
C PHE A 24 0.07 -16.21 -1.87
N LYS A 25 0.75 -17.28 -1.55
CA LYS A 25 0.25 -18.66 -1.76
C LYS A 25 -1.02 -19.02 -0.97
N TYR A 26 -1.35 -18.26 0.07
CA TYR A 26 -2.53 -18.51 0.91
C TYR A 26 -3.77 -17.74 0.47
N TYR A 27 -3.65 -16.85 -0.54
CA TYR A 27 -4.72 -15.96 -0.96
C TYR A 27 -4.87 -15.93 -2.50
N ASP A 28 -6.06 -15.58 -2.99
CA ASP A 28 -6.20 -15.09 -4.37
C ASP A 28 -5.70 -13.65 -4.40
N TYR A 29 -4.40 -13.51 -4.63
CA TYR A 29 -3.75 -12.22 -4.55
C TYR A 29 -3.74 -11.48 -5.88
N SER A 30 -3.65 -10.16 -5.80
CA SER A 30 -3.30 -9.27 -6.90
C SER A 30 -2.39 -8.17 -6.37
N ILE A 31 -1.50 -7.66 -7.20
CA ILE A 31 -0.60 -6.57 -6.84
C ILE A 31 -0.92 -5.36 -7.73
N ILE A 32 -0.94 -4.16 -7.14
CA ILE A 32 -0.96 -2.90 -7.89
C ILE A 32 0.30 -2.11 -7.54
N THR A 33 1.02 -1.68 -8.55
CA THR A 33 2.17 -0.77 -8.40
C THR A 33 2.27 0.20 -9.58
N GLU A 34 3.13 1.18 -9.47
CA GLU A 34 3.43 2.10 -10.56
C GLU A 34 4.27 1.40 -11.63
N LYS A 35 4.05 1.78 -12.91
CA LYS A 35 4.83 1.26 -14.03
C LYS A 35 6.10 2.09 -14.21
N ASP A 36 7.25 1.47 -14.05
CA ASP A 36 8.56 2.01 -14.40
C ASP A 36 9.52 0.89 -14.88
N SER A 37 10.73 1.25 -15.26
CA SER A 37 11.73 0.28 -15.75
C SER A 37 12.09 -0.82 -14.74
N THR A 38 11.90 -0.56 -13.43
CA THR A 38 12.22 -1.53 -12.37
C THR A 38 11.08 -2.52 -12.11
N THR A 39 9.87 -2.23 -12.60
CA THR A 39 8.66 -3.02 -12.32
C THR A 39 8.15 -3.78 -13.54
N GLU A 40 8.57 -3.44 -14.76
CA GLU A 40 8.01 -4.01 -16.00
C GLU A 40 8.10 -5.55 -16.07
N ASN A 41 9.17 -6.14 -15.57
CA ASN A 41 9.39 -7.60 -15.63
C ASN A 41 8.61 -8.36 -14.53
N LEU A 42 8.00 -7.66 -13.57
CA LEU A 42 7.26 -8.32 -12.50
C LEU A 42 5.98 -9.01 -12.97
N LYS A 43 5.41 -8.57 -14.10
CA LYS A 43 4.22 -9.19 -14.72
C LYS A 43 4.43 -10.65 -15.13
N ASP A 44 5.67 -11.04 -15.38
CA ASP A 44 6.01 -12.40 -15.81
C ASP A 44 6.02 -13.39 -14.64
N LYS A 45 6.13 -12.87 -13.42
CA LYS A 45 6.20 -13.66 -12.19
C LYS A 45 4.96 -13.54 -11.29
N TYR A 46 4.27 -12.37 -11.32
CA TYR A 46 3.19 -12.07 -10.39
C TYR A 46 1.92 -11.59 -11.10
N LYS A 47 0.76 -11.83 -10.47
CA LYS A 47 -0.53 -11.26 -10.89
C LYS A 47 -0.56 -9.76 -10.56
N ILE A 48 -0.01 -8.93 -11.42
CA ILE A 48 0.25 -7.51 -11.20
C ILE A 48 -0.52 -6.62 -12.16
N TYR A 49 -0.96 -5.48 -11.67
CA TYR A 49 -1.59 -4.40 -12.43
C TYR A 49 -0.80 -3.11 -12.22
N TYR A 50 -0.64 -2.35 -13.30
CA TYR A 50 0.13 -1.12 -13.25
C TYR A 50 -0.74 0.12 -13.26
N VAL A 51 -0.35 1.12 -12.48
CA VAL A 51 -0.85 2.49 -12.55
C VAL A 51 0.28 3.40 -13.07
N PRO A 52 -0.04 4.60 -13.61
CA PRO A 52 1.00 5.50 -14.08
C PRO A 52 1.95 5.92 -12.95
N TYR A 53 3.23 5.93 -13.27
CA TYR A 53 4.24 6.53 -12.40
C TYR A 53 4.00 8.02 -12.26
N SER A 54 3.93 8.51 -11.03
CA SER A 54 3.70 9.92 -10.74
C SER A 54 4.65 10.45 -9.67
N THR A 55 5.35 11.54 -10.01
CA THR A 55 6.22 12.25 -9.08
C THR A 55 5.65 13.64 -8.80
N ARG A 56 5.94 14.19 -7.63
CA ARG A 56 5.49 15.54 -7.25
C ARG A 56 6.36 16.67 -7.80
N SER A 57 7.36 16.36 -8.64
CA SER A 57 8.30 17.36 -9.16
C SER A 57 7.65 18.44 -10.03
N LYS A 58 6.55 18.11 -10.75
CA LYS A 58 5.76 19.05 -11.55
C LYS A 58 4.28 18.95 -11.15
N ILE A 59 3.79 19.90 -10.38
CA ILE A 59 2.49 19.80 -9.70
C ILE A 59 1.31 19.63 -10.66
N ILE A 60 1.30 20.36 -11.78
CA ILE A 60 0.23 20.26 -12.79
C ILE A 60 0.20 18.87 -13.43
N THR A 61 1.35 18.39 -13.88
CA THR A 61 1.49 17.04 -14.46
C THR A 61 1.15 15.96 -13.43
N TYR A 62 1.51 16.18 -12.16
CA TYR A 62 1.16 15.28 -11.07
C TYR A 62 -0.35 15.20 -10.88
N LEU A 63 -1.08 16.33 -10.86
CA LEU A 63 -2.53 16.35 -10.70
C LEU A 63 -3.24 15.57 -11.82
N PHE A 64 -2.85 15.80 -13.09
CA PHE A 64 -3.41 15.04 -14.22
C PHE A 64 -3.13 13.54 -14.10
N LYS A 65 -1.89 13.15 -13.82
CA LYS A 65 -1.54 11.74 -13.63
C LYS A 65 -2.26 11.13 -12.44
N TYR A 66 -2.39 11.87 -11.34
CA TYR A 66 -3.08 11.39 -10.15
C TYR A 66 -4.59 11.19 -10.38
N THR A 67 -5.23 12.08 -11.14
CA THR A 67 -6.62 11.88 -11.58
C THR A 67 -6.78 10.56 -12.33
N PHE A 68 -5.85 10.26 -13.24
CA PHE A 68 -5.84 8.97 -13.95
C PHE A 68 -5.58 7.78 -13.01
N VAL A 69 -4.71 7.94 -12.01
CA VAL A 69 -4.50 6.91 -10.96
C VAL A 69 -5.81 6.65 -10.21
N VAL A 70 -6.58 7.69 -9.86
CA VAL A 70 -7.88 7.53 -9.17
C VAL A 70 -8.86 6.73 -10.03
N PHE A 71 -9.08 7.11 -11.29
CA PHE A 71 -9.99 6.39 -12.18
C PHE A 71 -9.56 4.93 -12.40
N LYS A 72 -8.27 4.71 -12.62
CA LYS A 72 -7.73 3.36 -12.77
C LYS A 72 -7.87 2.53 -11.50
N SER A 73 -7.72 3.16 -10.33
CA SER A 73 -7.94 2.53 -9.03
C SER A 73 -9.39 2.07 -8.86
N ILE A 74 -10.37 2.91 -9.24
CA ILE A 74 -11.79 2.56 -9.23
C ILE A 74 -12.05 1.34 -10.14
N PHE A 75 -11.56 1.40 -11.39
CA PHE A 75 -11.72 0.31 -12.34
C PHE A 75 -11.11 -1.00 -11.82
N LEU A 76 -9.88 -0.94 -11.30
CA LEU A 76 -9.20 -2.13 -10.76
C LEU A 76 -9.88 -2.66 -9.50
N PHE A 77 -10.39 -1.80 -8.62
CA PHE A 77 -11.14 -2.21 -7.45
C PHE A 77 -12.40 -2.99 -7.83
N ILE A 78 -13.17 -2.50 -8.80
CA ILE A 78 -14.38 -3.17 -9.30
C ILE A 78 -14.03 -4.50 -10.01
N LYS A 79 -12.92 -4.53 -10.77
CA LYS A 79 -12.45 -5.73 -11.47
C LYS A 79 -11.96 -6.82 -10.51
N ILE A 80 -11.14 -6.45 -9.53
CA ILE A 80 -10.51 -7.39 -8.59
C ILE A 80 -11.49 -7.80 -7.48
N LYS A 81 -12.38 -6.89 -7.07
CA LYS A 81 -13.33 -7.05 -5.96
C LYS A 81 -12.63 -7.55 -4.69
N PRO A 82 -11.61 -6.86 -4.18
CA PRO A 82 -10.82 -7.33 -3.06
C PRO A 82 -11.64 -7.40 -1.77
N ASP A 83 -11.30 -8.35 -0.90
CA ASP A 83 -11.86 -8.46 0.44
C ASP A 83 -10.96 -7.76 1.47
N VAL A 84 -9.66 -7.70 1.18
CA VAL A 84 -8.64 -7.05 2.02
C VAL A 84 -7.67 -6.26 1.13
N ILE A 85 -7.32 -5.05 1.56
CA ILE A 85 -6.26 -4.25 0.98
C ILE A 85 -5.06 -4.28 1.92
N VAL A 86 -3.87 -4.57 1.42
CA VAL A 86 -2.61 -4.47 2.15
C VAL A 86 -1.71 -3.47 1.45
N SER A 87 -1.30 -2.42 2.15
CA SER A 87 -0.46 -1.37 1.56
C SER A 87 0.75 -1.04 2.43
N THR A 88 1.89 -0.82 1.76
CA THR A 88 3.11 -0.25 2.34
C THR A 88 3.31 1.23 1.95
N GLY A 89 2.26 1.87 1.40
CA GLY A 89 2.30 3.27 0.91
C GLY A 89 2.49 3.27 -0.61
N THR A 90 2.48 4.38 -1.29
CA THR A 90 2.37 5.78 -0.89
C THR A 90 1.02 6.37 -1.31
N HIS A 91 1.03 7.54 -1.99
CA HIS A 91 -0.19 8.20 -2.50
C HIS A 91 -1.03 7.33 -3.45
N THR A 92 -0.43 6.41 -4.19
CA THR A 92 -1.10 5.42 -5.05
C THR A 92 -2.11 4.54 -4.32
N ALA A 93 -1.87 4.27 -3.03
CA ALA A 93 -2.74 3.44 -2.22
C ALA A 93 -4.00 4.17 -1.72
N VAL A 94 -3.95 5.51 -1.62
CA VAL A 94 -5.02 6.30 -0.99
C VAL A 94 -6.38 6.06 -1.63
N PRO A 95 -6.56 6.17 -2.96
CA PRO A 95 -7.89 5.97 -3.57
C PRO A 95 -8.47 4.59 -3.30
N ILE A 96 -7.65 3.55 -3.36
CA ILE A 96 -8.10 2.16 -3.14
C ILE A 96 -8.47 1.92 -1.67
N CYS A 97 -7.72 2.48 -0.72
CA CYS A 97 -8.07 2.37 0.69
C CYS A 97 -9.39 3.06 1.02
N PHE A 98 -9.67 4.23 0.42
CA PHE A 98 -10.97 4.88 0.58
C PHE A 98 -12.10 4.06 -0.03
N LEU A 99 -11.94 3.54 -1.24
CA LEU A 99 -12.91 2.63 -1.86
C LEU A 99 -13.18 1.41 -0.99
N ALA A 100 -12.13 0.80 -0.43
CA ALA A 100 -12.28 -0.33 0.48
C ALA A 100 -13.20 0.01 1.66
N LYS A 101 -13.04 1.17 2.27
CA LYS A 101 -13.91 1.59 3.40
C LYS A 101 -15.34 1.86 2.96
N ILE A 102 -15.55 2.50 1.81
CA ILE A 102 -16.90 2.73 1.25
C ILE A 102 -17.62 1.38 1.03
N PHE A 103 -16.89 0.36 0.58
CA PHE A 103 -17.44 -0.98 0.32
C PHE A 103 -17.29 -1.97 1.49
N ASN A 104 -17.05 -1.49 2.72
CA ASN A 104 -16.90 -2.32 3.93
C ASN A 104 -15.84 -3.44 3.78
N LYS A 105 -14.70 -3.11 3.14
CA LYS A 105 -13.56 -4.00 3.00
C LYS A 105 -12.47 -3.62 3.99
N ASN A 106 -11.66 -4.60 4.39
CA ASN A 106 -10.60 -4.39 5.38
C ASN A 106 -9.38 -3.72 4.77
N VAL A 107 -8.80 -2.78 5.51
CA VAL A 107 -7.58 -2.04 5.14
C VAL A 107 -6.49 -2.32 6.15
N VAL A 108 -5.40 -2.94 5.69
CA VAL A 108 -4.16 -3.15 6.42
C VAL A 108 -3.12 -2.19 5.85
N TYR A 109 -2.58 -1.33 6.69
CA TYR A 109 -1.53 -0.40 6.28
C TYR A 109 -0.27 -0.63 7.08
N ILE A 110 0.86 -0.73 6.38
CA ILE A 110 2.19 -0.88 6.96
C ILE A 110 2.95 0.42 6.71
N GLU A 111 3.25 1.15 7.78
CA GLU A 111 4.06 2.37 7.67
C GLU A 111 5.49 2.02 7.28
N THR A 112 6.10 2.84 6.43
CA THR A 112 7.42 2.56 5.88
C THR A 112 8.50 2.49 6.96
N TYR A 113 9.41 1.55 6.81
CA TYR A 113 10.60 1.40 7.64
C TYR A 113 11.52 2.63 7.63
N ALA A 114 11.50 3.38 6.52
CA ALA A 114 12.33 4.58 6.36
C ALA A 114 11.96 5.72 7.33
N ASN A 115 10.76 5.71 7.90
CA ASN A 115 10.30 6.75 8.83
C ASN A 115 10.30 6.25 10.28
N ILE A 116 11.23 6.79 11.07
CA ILE A 116 11.42 6.41 12.47
C ILE A 116 10.70 7.36 13.43
N THR A 117 10.58 8.65 13.06
CA THR A 117 10.16 9.71 14.00
C THR A 117 9.06 10.62 13.47
N ARG A 118 8.62 10.44 12.23
CA ARG A 118 7.62 11.33 11.59
C ARG A 118 6.53 10.51 10.92
N LYS A 119 5.30 11.04 10.96
CA LYS A 119 4.18 10.49 10.18
C LYS A 119 4.37 10.81 8.70
N THR A 120 4.22 9.83 7.81
CA THR A 120 4.06 10.09 6.38
C THR A 120 2.73 10.78 6.13
N LEU A 121 2.62 11.51 5.01
CA LEU A 121 1.34 12.09 4.61
C LEU A 121 0.29 11.00 4.36
N THR A 122 0.69 9.93 3.68
CA THR A 122 -0.19 8.78 3.41
C THR A 122 -0.61 8.10 4.70
N GLY A 123 0.32 7.88 5.64
CA GLY A 123 0.02 7.30 6.95
C GLY A 123 -0.98 8.15 7.74
N LYS A 124 -0.84 9.49 7.73
CA LYS A 124 -1.83 10.39 8.37
C LYS A 124 -3.23 10.22 7.79
N ILE A 125 -3.34 10.08 6.47
CA ILE A 125 -4.63 9.97 5.76
C ILE A 125 -5.26 8.59 5.99
N ILE A 126 -4.46 7.52 5.96
CA ILE A 126 -4.99 6.15 6.03
C ILE A 126 -5.18 5.67 7.48
N TYR A 127 -4.42 6.17 8.43
CA TYR A 127 -4.51 5.74 9.82
C TYR A 127 -5.93 5.76 10.41
N PRO A 128 -6.76 6.82 10.24
CA PRO A 128 -8.11 6.85 10.79
C PRO A 128 -9.05 5.82 10.16
N ILE A 129 -8.79 5.40 8.94
CA ILE A 129 -9.66 4.49 8.16
C ILE A 129 -9.14 3.05 8.11
N SER A 130 -7.91 2.78 8.58
CA SER A 130 -7.35 1.44 8.59
C SER A 130 -7.95 0.57 9.70
N ASP A 131 -8.21 -0.70 9.36
CA ASP A 131 -8.63 -1.72 10.34
C ASP A 131 -7.43 -2.28 11.10
N LEU A 132 -6.27 -2.35 10.43
CA LEU A 132 -5.00 -2.68 11.03
C LEU A 132 -3.93 -1.72 10.52
N PHE A 133 -3.24 -1.06 11.46
CA PHE A 133 -2.11 -0.19 11.16
C PHE A 133 -0.85 -0.75 11.83
N ILE A 134 0.18 -0.99 11.02
CA ILE A 134 1.43 -1.60 11.48
C ILE A 134 2.54 -0.56 11.37
N VAL A 135 3.31 -0.43 12.44
CA VAL A 135 4.55 0.37 12.46
C VAL A 135 5.74 -0.53 12.71
N GLN A 136 6.90 -0.13 12.22
CA GLN A 136 8.13 -0.93 12.29
C GLN A 136 9.14 -0.40 13.31
N TRP A 137 8.73 0.61 14.11
CA TRP A 137 9.55 1.23 15.13
C TRP A 137 8.71 1.58 16.35
N GLU A 138 9.21 1.27 17.56
CA GLU A 138 8.52 1.58 18.81
C GLU A 138 8.19 3.08 18.94
N LYS A 139 9.12 3.95 18.52
CA LYS A 139 8.89 5.40 18.52
C LYS A 139 7.67 5.83 17.74
N MET A 140 7.30 5.09 16.68
CA MET A 140 6.13 5.39 15.86
C MET A 140 4.81 5.08 16.56
N LYS A 141 4.80 4.17 17.55
CA LYS A 141 3.62 3.90 18.38
C LYS A 141 3.13 5.13 19.13
N LYS A 142 4.05 6.00 19.59
CA LYS A 142 3.68 7.27 20.20
C LYS A 142 2.92 8.19 19.26
N LEU A 143 3.22 8.08 17.96
CA LEU A 143 2.55 8.87 16.92
C LEU A 143 1.25 8.20 16.44
N TYR A 144 1.18 6.88 16.46
CA TYR A 144 0.04 6.05 16.03
C TYR A 144 -0.38 5.10 17.16
N PRO A 145 -1.11 5.58 18.19
CA PRO A 145 -1.39 4.79 19.40
C PRO A 145 -2.12 3.47 19.17
N ARG A 146 -2.99 3.39 18.12
CA ARG A 146 -3.71 2.16 17.75
C ARG A 146 -2.87 1.19 16.90
N ALA A 147 -1.65 1.59 16.50
CA ALA A 147 -0.81 0.76 15.65
C ALA A 147 -0.25 -0.44 16.42
N ILE A 148 -0.08 -1.55 15.72
CA ILE A 148 0.73 -2.66 16.18
C ILE A 148 2.17 -2.41 15.75
N CYS A 149 3.13 -2.55 16.65
CA CYS A 149 4.54 -2.49 16.30
C CYS A 149 5.09 -3.88 16.02
N ILE A 150 5.80 -4.02 14.90
CA ILE A 150 6.55 -5.23 14.55
C ILE A 150 7.98 -4.79 14.24
N ASP A 151 8.89 -5.02 15.17
CA ASP A 151 10.31 -4.76 14.94
C ASP A 151 10.92 -5.91 14.12
N ASN A 152 11.47 -5.56 12.95
CA ASN A 152 12.12 -6.54 12.07
C ASN A 152 13.49 -7.00 12.59
N ASN A 153 14.07 -6.35 13.61
CA ASN A 153 15.37 -6.67 14.16
C ASN A 153 15.31 -7.54 15.43
N SER A 154 14.14 -7.67 16.01
CA SER A 154 13.92 -8.54 17.15
C SER A 154 12.63 -9.31 16.90
N ASN A 155 12.63 -10.62 17.13
CA ASN A 155 11.43 -11.45 17.19
C ASN A 155 10.45 -11.00 18.32
N ILE A 156 10.51 -9.75 18.72
CA ILE A 156 9.80 -9.16 19.85
C ILE A 156 8.74 -8.22 19.29
N LYS A 157 7.50 -8.45 19.69
CA LYS A 157 6.45 -7.44 19.65
C LYS A 157 6.92 -6.24 20.45
N CYS A 158 7.13 -5.11 19.81
CA CYS A 158 7.43 -3.88 20.54
C CYS A 158 6.30 -3.51 21.49
#